data_43de9998a405865425a4b0afe4d8db88
#
_entry.id   43de9998a405865425a4b0afe4d8db88
#
_cell.length_a   1.000
_cell.length_b   1.000
_cell.length_c   1.000
_cell.angle_alpha   90.00
_cell.angle_beta   90.00
_cell.angle_gamma   90.00
#
_symmetry.space_group_name_H-M   'P 1'
#
loop_
_entity.id
_entity.type
_entity.pdbx_description
1 polymer ?
#
loop_
_entity_poly.entity_id
_entity_poly.type
_entity_poly.pdbx_seq_one_letter_code
_entity_poly.pdbx_strand_id
1 'polypeptide(L)'
;MARSSTSLVAFLIGAALGGRLAVTMAAAGRRRWLLTVAVSEALLLVSAAIASIGFDIASATPPSRLYAVIVLTALAMGLRNATVRRLAVPDLTTTVVLTQTLTGVAADSSVAGGDNPRLGRRIASVALMFAGAAIGALLVRRGLALPLIVGVVGVLVATVAYADVPMSPPAPASESPAGSGRTPTKVG
;
A
#
# COMPACT_ATOMS: atom_id res chain seq x y z
N MET A 1 -9.35 17.48 17.05
CA MET A 1 -10.05 17.40 15.76
C MET A 1 -9.24 17.99 14.59
N ALA A 2 -8.65 19.18 14.70
CA ALA A 2 -7.89 19.80 13.59
C ALA A 2 -6.79 18.92 12.97
N ARG A 3 -6.01 18.21 13.78
CA ARG A 3 -4.93 17.33 13.30
C ARG A 3 -5.43 16.19 12.42
N SER A 4 -6.53 15.55 12.81
CA SER A 4 -7.12 14.43 12.04
C SER A 4 -7.72 14.91 10.73
N SER A 5 -8.38 16.07 10.72
CA SER A 5 -8.93 16.67 9.49
C SER A 5 -7.82 17.06 8.53
N THR A 6 -6.72 17.67 9.03
CA THR A 6 -5.56 18.02 8.21
C THR A 6 -4.92 16.78 7.58
N SER A 7 -4.72 15.71 8.36
CA SER A 7 -4.18 14.45 7.86
C SER A 7 -5.08 13.83 6.78
N LEU A 8 -6.40 13.82 6.98
CA LEU A 8 -7.34 13.27 6.02
C LEU A 8 -7.34 14.05 4.70
N VAL A 9 -7.38 15.39 4.77
CA VAL A 9 -7.33 16.25 3.58
C VAL A 9 -6.02 16.05 2.82
N ALA A 10 -4.89 16.05 3.51
CA ALA A 10 -3.58 15.82 2.91
C ALA A 10 -3.49 14.43 2.25
N PHE A 11 -4.01 13.40 2.91
CA PHE A 11 -4.08 12.04 2.35
C PHE A 11 -4.92 11.99 1.07
N LEU A 12 -6.09 12.60 1.05
CA LEU A 12 -6.96 12.64 -0.14
C LEU A 12 -6.29 13.39 -1.30
N ILE A 13 -5.60 14.49 -1.01
CA ILE A 13 -4.81 15.23 -2.02
C ILE A 13 -3.70 14.32 -2.57
N GLY A 14 -2.96 13.64 -1.70
CA GLY A 14 -1.92 12.69 -2.10
C GLY A 14 -2.45 11.57 -2.98
N ALA A 15 -3.61 11.01 -2.62
CA ALA A 15 -4.27 9.97 -3.40
C ALA A 15 -4.74 10.47 -4.78
N ALA A 16 -5.28 11.69 -4.84
CA ALA A 16 -5.67 12.31 -6.11
C ALA A 16 -4.46 12.57 -7.03
N LEU A 17 -3.35 13.07 -6.47
CA LEU A 17 -2.10 13.26 -7.20
C LEU A 17 -1.54 11.93 -7.72
N GLY A 18 -1.53 10.88 -6.91
CA GLY A 18 -1.12 9.53 -7.31
C GLY A 18 -1.99 8.96 -8.43
N GLY A 19 -3.30 9.17 -8.34
CA GLY A 19 -4.24 8.79 -9.40
C GLY A 19 -3.97 9.52 -10.71
N ARG A 20 -3.74 10.84 -10.66
CA ARG A 20 -3.39 11.65 -11.85
C ARG A 20 -2.06 11.21 -12.44
N LEU A 21 -1.04 11.01 -11.61
CA LEU A 21 0.28 10.56 -12.06
C LEU A 21 0.20 9.21 -12.79
N ALA A 22 -0.63 8.29 -12.31
CA ALA A 22 -0.84 7.01 -12.96
C ALA A 22 -1.48 7.15 -14.36
N VAL A 23 -2.41 8.11 -14.53
CA VAL A 23 -3.05 8.39 -15.84
C VAL A 23 -2.06 9.05 -16.80
N THR A 24 -1.36 10.08 -16.35
CA THR A 24 -0.42 10.84 -17.20
C THR A 24 0.79 10.00 -17.63
N MET A 25 1.21 9.04 -16.80
CA MET A 25 2.34 8.18 -17.09
C MET A 25 1.95 6.81 -17.66
N ALA A 26 0.69 6.59 -18.01
CA ALA A 26 0.23 5.32 -18.56
C ALA A 26 1.03 4.87 -19.81
N ALA A 27 1.42 5.83 -20.67
CA ALA A 27 2.21 5.58 -21.88
C ALA A 27 3.72 5.42 -21.61
N ALA A 28 4.22 5.87 -20.45
CA ALA A 28 5.66 5.88 -20.14
C ALA A 28 6.21 4.51 -19.67
N GLY A 29 5.33 3.54 -19.49
CA GLY A 29 5.66 2.21 -19.01
C GLY A 29 5.68 2.09 -17.49
N ARG A 30 5.35 0.87 -17.01
CA ARG A 30 5.18 0.54 -15.59
C ARG A 30 6.40 0.91 -14.74
N ARG A 31 7.60 0.58 -15.19
CA ARG A 31 8.85 0.81 -14.44
C ARG A 31 9.08 2.31 -14.19
N ARG A 32 8.93 3.14 -15.23
CA ARG A 32 9.10 4.60 -15.10
C ARG A 32 8.08 5.21 -14.16
N TRP A 33 6.81 4.79 -14.28
CA TRP A 33 5.76 5.24 -13.38
C TRP A 33 6.05 4.88 -11.93
N LEU A 34 6.41 3.62 -11.63
CA LEU A 34 6.73 3.18 -10.27
C LEU A 34 7.93 3.93 -9.68
N LEU A 35 8.99 4.13 -10.45
CA LEU A 35 10.15 4.90 -9.99
C LEU A 35 9.80 6.36 -9.72
N THR A 36 8.99 7.00 -10.58
CA THR A 36 8.55 8.39 -10.36
C THR A 36 7.74 8.50 -9.07
N VAL A 37 6.83 7.58 -8.83
CA VAL A 37 6.05 7.54 -7.59
C VAL A 37 6.95 7.35 -6.38
N ALA A 38 7.89 6.39 -6.43
CA ALA A 38 8.80 6.11 -5.32
C ALA A 38 9.71 7.30 -5.02
N VAL A 39 10.21 7.99 -6.03
CA VAL A 39 11.01 9.21 -5.84
C VAL A 39 10.17 10.32 -5.23
N SER A 40 8.94 10.53 -5.71
CA SER A 40 8.03 11.53 -5.14
C SER A 40 7.70 11.23 -3.66
N GLU A 41 7.44 9.97 -3.34
CA GLU A 41 7.21 9.50 -1.97
C GLU A 41 8.45 9.70 -1.10
N ALA A 42 9.62 9.32 -1.60
CA ALA A 42 10.88 9.50 -0.90
C ALA A 42 11.18 10.98 -0.62
N LEU A 43 10.95 11.88 -1.56
CA LEU A 43 11.11 13.31 -1.37
C LEU A 43 10.17 13.86 -0.30
N LEU A 44 8.90 13.43 -0.27
CA LEU A 44 7.95 13.82 0.77
C LEU A 44 8.38 13.33 2.15
N LEU A 45 8.86 12.09 2.26
CA LEU A 45 9.33 11.53 3.53
C LEU A 45 10.64 12.18 4.01
N VAL A 46 11.57 12.47 3.10
CA VAL A 46 12.80 13.22 3.44
C VAL A 46 12.45 14.64 3.89
N SER A 47 11.52 15.32 3.22
CA SER A 47 11.05 16.63 3.66
C SER A 47 10.40 16.58 5.05
N ALA A 48 9.64 15.52 5.34
CA ALA A 48 9.08 15.29 6.66
C ALA A 48 10.16 15.02 7.71
N ALA A 49 11.21 14.26 7.37
CA ALA A 49 12.36 14.02 8.25
C ALA A 49 13.11 15.32 8.56
N ILE A 50 13.34 16.17 7.55
CA ILE A 50 13.95 17.49 7.76
C ILE A 50 13.06 18.37 8.63
N ALA A 51 11.76 18.42 8.38
CA ALA A 51 10.81 19.19 9.19
C ALA A 51 10.74 18.71 10.65
N SER A 52 11.08 17.45 10.90
CA SER A 52 11.11 16.89 12.25
C SER A 52 12.37 17.22 13.05
N ILE A 53 13.40 17.81 12.44
CA ILE A 53 14.63 18.19 13.12
C ILE A 53 14.34 19.29 14.15
N GLY A 54 14.71 19.06 15.40
CA GLY A 54 14.42 19.98 16.53
C GLY A 54 12.94 20.00 16.95
N PHE A 55 12.16 18.98 16.56
CA PHE A 55 10.82 18.76 17.10
C PHE A 55 10.93 17.95 18.40
N ASP A 56 10.33 18.47 19.48
CA ASP A 56 10.23 17.74 20.73
C ASP A 56 8.93 16.93 20.76
N ILE A 57 9.07 15.62 20.83
CA ILE A 57 7.95 14.66 20.82
C ILE A 57 7.13 14.80 22.12
N ALA A 58 7.79 15.07 23.26
CA ALA A 58 7.13 15.09 24.56
C ALA A 58 6.21 16.31 24.71
N SER A 59 6.69 17.48 24.28
CA SER A 59 5.92 18.73 24.33
C SER A 59 5.09 19.01 23.09
N ALA A 60 5.28 18.22 22.02
CA ALA A 60 4.69 18.43 20.68
C ALA A 60 4.93 19.85 20.13
N THR A 61 6.13 20.39 20.34
CA THR A 61 6.53 21.75 19.95
C THR A 61 7.71 21.76 18.97
N PRO A 62 7.80 22.76 18.06
CA PRO A 62 6.76 23.73 17.75
C PRO A 62 5.62 23.12 16.92
N PRO A 63 4.37 23.58 17.08
CA PRO A 63 3.22 22.98 16.39
C PRO A 63 3.31 23.06 14.86
N SER A 64 3.96 24.05 14.27
CA SER A 64 4.19 24.16 12.83
C SER A 64 4.94 22.98 12.27
N ARG A 65 5.96 22.47 12.93
CA ARG A 65 6.72 21.28 12.53
C ARG A 65 5.88 20.01 12.61
N LEU A 66 5.05 19.89 13.66
CA LEU A 66 4.11 18.78 13.78
C LEU A 66 3.15 18.73 12.59
N TYR A 67 2.54 19.87 12.24
CA TYR A 67 1.65 19.93 11.08
C TYR A 67 2.37 19.64 9.77
N ALA A 68 3.59 20.12 9.59
CA ALA A 68 4.41 19.82 8.41
C ALA A 68 4.65 18.30 8.28
N VAL A 69 5.05 17.64 9.35
CA VAL A 69 5.26 16.18 9.35
C VAL A 69 3.96 15.44 9.06
N ILE A 70 2.83 15.83 9.68
CA ILE A 70 1.52 15.22 9.44
C ILE A 70 1.11 15.36 7.97
N VAL A 71 1.24 16.54 7.38
CA VAL A 71 0.84 16.80 5.99
C VAL A 71 1.71 16.03 5.02
N LEU A 72 3.04 16.09 5.17
CA LEU A 72 3.98 15.45 4.27
C LEU A 72 3.85 13.92 4.30
N THR A 73 3.74 13.34 5.49
CA THR A 73 3.56 11.88 5.61
C THR A 73 2.19 11.43 5.10
N ALA A 74 1.13 12.20 5.36
CA ALA A 74 -0.21 11.89 4.85
C ALA A 74 -0.28 11.97 3.32
N LEU A 75 0.36 12.97 2.70
CA LEU A 75 0.50 13.07 1.24
C LEU A 75 1.24 11.84 0.67
N ALA A 76 2.37 11.47 1.27
CA ALA A 76 3.15 10.30 0.85
C ALA A 76 2.32 9.01 0.92
N MET A 77 1.60 8.81 2.01
CA MET A 77 0.72 7.64 2.20
C MET A 77 -0.45 7.64 1.21
N GLY A 78 -1.04 8.79 0.90
CA GLY A 78 -2.09 8.92 -0.10
C GLY A 78 -1.59 8.55 -1.50
N LEU A 79 -0.44 9.07 -1.90
CA LEU A 79 0.23 8.76 -3.16
C LEU A 79 0.50 7.25 -3.31
N ARG A 80 1.07 6.63 -2.26
CA ARG A 80 1.34 5.20 -2.22
C ARG A 80 0.07 4.37 -2.34
N ASN A 81 -0.98 4.73 -1.60
CA ASN A 81 -2.26 4.01 -1.61
C ASN A 81 -2.91 4.01 -3.00
N ALA A 82 -2.91 5.16 -3.68
CA ALA A 82 -3.41 5.26 -5.06
C ALA A 82 -2.61 4.36 -6.02
N THR A 83 -1.29 4.27 -5.83
CA THR A 83 -0.40 3.43 -6.64
C THR A 83 -0.68 1.94 -6.43
N VAL A 84 -0.78 1.50 -5.17
CA VAL A 84 -1.07 0.10 -4.83
C VAL A 84 -2.43 -0.33 -5.39
N ARG A 85 -3.44 0.53 -5.30
CA ARG A 85 -4.77 0.27 -5.89
C ARG A 85 -4.71 0.12 -7.41
N ARG A 86 -3.90 0.93 -8.09
CA ARG A 86 -3.72 0.85 -9.56
C ARG A 86 -2.98 -0.40 -10.00
N LEU A 87 -2.06 -0.89 -9.19
CA LEU A 87 -1.36 -2.15 -9.45
C LEU A 87 -2.29 -3.36 -9.32
N ALA A 88 -3.49 -3.19 -8.79
CA ALA A 88 -4.48 -4.24 -8.57
C ALA A 88 -3.88 -5.50 -7.91
N VAL A 89 -2.88 -5.30 -7.04
CA VAL A 89 -2.29 -6.42 -6.29
C VAL A 89 -3.33 -6.89 -5.29
N PRO A 90 -3.91 -8.08 -5.48
CA PRO A 90 -4.81 -8.66 -4.48
C PRO A 90 -4.03 -8.71 -3.15
N ASP A 91 -4.68 -8.41 -2.05
CA ASP A 91 -4.12 -8.46 -0.69
C ASP A 91 -3.28 -7.26 -0.22
N LEU A 92 -3.12 -6.16 -1.00
CA LEU A 92 -2.36 -4.98 -0.58
C LEU A 92 -3.21 -3.70 -0.41
N THR A 93 -4.52 -3.77 -0.43
CA THR A 93 -5.39 -2.62 -0.13
C THR A 93 -5.55 -2.46 1.38
N THR A 94 -4.88 -1.49 1.93
CA THR A 94 -4.31 -1.37 3.28
C THR A 94 -5.26 -1.42 4.48
N THR A 95 -6.52 -1.04 4.37
CA THR A 95 -7.42 -0.97 5.54
C THR A 95 -8.33 -2.20 5.64
N VAL A 96 -8.60 -2.80 4.50
CA VAL A 96 -9.43 -4.01 4.39
C VAL A 96 -8.57 -5.26 4.61
N VAL A 97 -7.24 -5.15 4.39
CA VAL A 97 -6.30 -6.28 4.49
C VAL A 97 -6.27 -6.89 5.88
N LEU A 98 -6.22 -6.07 6.94
CA LEU A 98 -6.10 -6.66 8.29
C LEU A 98 -7.36 -7.42 8.65
N THR A 99 -8.53 -6.82 8.46
CA THR A 99 -9.82 -7.46 8.79
C THR A 99 -10.13 -8.60 7.84
N GLN A 100 -9.95 -8.43 6.53
CA GLN A 100 -10.16 -9.50 5.56
C GLN A 100 -9.11 -10.60 5.67
N THR A 101 -7.87 -10.27 6.01
CA THR A 101 -6.82 -11.27 6.20
C THR A 101 -7.07 -12.08 7.46
N LEU A 102 -7.42 -11.45 8.59
CA LEU A 102 -7.76 -12.16 9.81
C LEU A 102 -9.05 -12.99 9.65
N THR A 103 -10.07 -12.40 9.03
CA THR A 103 -11.33 -13.11 8.74
C THR A 103 -11.11 -14.25 7.75
N GLY A 104 -10.31 -14.03 6.70
CA GLY A 104 -9.96 -15.05 5.71
C GLY A 104 -9.07 -16.15 6.28
N VAL A 105 -8.14 -15.86 7.18
CA VAL A 105 -7.37 -16.88 7.90
C VAL A 105 -8.29 -17.74 8.76
N ALA A 106 -9.30 -17.14 9.38
CA ALA A 106 -10.26 -17.87 10.18
C ALA A 106 -11.27 -18.64 9.32
N ALA A 107 -11.85 -18.00 8.30
CA ALA A 107 -12.90 -18.57 7.46
C ALA A 107 -12.41 -19.61 6.45
N ASP A 108 -11.18 -19.39 5.89
CA ASP A 108 -10.56 -20.30 4.93
C ASP A 108 -9.64 -21.33 5.63
N SER A 109 -9.62 -21.39 6.97
CA SER A 109 -8.80 -22.35 7.71
C SER A 109 -9.25 -23.77 7.47
N SER A 110 -8.33 -24.74 7.60
CA SER A 110 -8.65 -26.16 7.56
C SER A 110 -9.68 -26.57 8.62
N VAL A 111 -9.83 -25.78 9.69
CA VAL A 111 -10.87 -25.96 10.73
C VAL A 111 -12.26 -25.62 10.17
N ALA A 112 -12.34 -24.72 9.17
CA ALA A 112 -13.59 -24.37 8.47
C ALA A 112 -13.79 -25.16 7.16
N GLY A 113 -12.90 -26.14 6.84
CA GLY A 113 -13.02 -26.98 5.65
C GLY A 113 -12.51 -26.34 4.36
N GLY A 114 -11.72 -25.28 4.45
CA GLY A 114 -11.16 -24.56 3.29
C GLY A 114 -9.74 -24.99 2.93
N ASP A 115 -9.44 -25.06 1.63
CA ASP A 115 -8.07 -25.14 1.09
C ASP A 115 -7.46 -23.73 1.05
N ASN A 116 -6.48 -23.49 1.89
CA ASN A 116 -5.85 -22.17 2.12
C ASN A 116 -4.68 -21.90 1.14
N PRO A 117 -4.87 -21.68 -0.16
CA PRO A 117 -3.79 -21.62 -1.15
C PRO A 117 -2.87 -20.41 -0.97
N ARG A 118 -3.21 -19.41 -0.11
CA ARG A 118 -2.47 -18.16 0.09
C ARG A 118 -2.17 -17.82 1.55
N LEU A 119 -2.35 -18.78 2.48
CA LEU A 119 -2.19 -18.56 3.92
C LEU A 119 -0.81 -18.02 4.28
N GLY A 120 0.26 -18.63 3.75
CA GLY A 120 1.63 -18.19 4.01
C GLY A 120 1.89 -16.74 3.62
N ARG A 121 1.37 -16.29 2.47
CA ARG A 121 1.50 -14.90 2.02
C ARG A 121 0.73 -13.92 2.90
N ARG A 122 -0.48 -14.30 3.35
CA ARG A 122 -1.31 -13.48 4.25
C ARG A 122 -0.64 -13.34 5.62
N ILE A 123 -0.18 -14.45 6.20
CA ILE A 123 0.55 -14.45 7.48
C ILE A 123 1.83 -13.62 7.37
N ALA A 124 2.60 -13.78 6.30
CA ALA A 124 3.81 -12.98 6.07
C ALA A 124 3.52 -11.49 6.00
N SER A 125 2.44 -11.08 5.33
CA SER A 125 2.05 -9.66 5.24
C SER A 125 1.70 -9.08 6.61
N VAL A 126 0.94 -9.82 7.43
CA VAL A 126 0.59 -9.40 8.79
C VAL A 126 1.84 -9.35 9.68
N ALA A 127 2.69 -10.37 9.62
CA ALA A 127 3.93 -10.41 10.41
C ALA A 127 4.86 -9.25 10.05
N LEU A 128 5.03 -8.95 8.76
CA LEU A 128 5.83 -7.81 8.30
C LEU A 128 5.24 -6.47 8.76
N MET A 129 3.91 -6.34 8.78
CA MET A 129 3.25 -5.14 9.28
C MET A 129 3.52 -4.93 10.78
N PHE A 130 3.40 -5.97 11.60
CA PHE A 130 3.71 -5.89 13.03
C PHE A 130 5.20 -5.64 13.28
N ALA A 131 6.08 -6.31 12.54
CA ALA A 131 7.53 -6.09 12.63
C ALA A 131 7.88 -4.63 12.28
N GLY A 132 7.31 -4.10 11.20
CA GLY A 132 7.50 -2.70 10.81
C GLY A 132 6.99 -1.72 11.87
N ALA A 133 5.82 -1.98 12.46
CA ALA A 133 5.28 -1.17 13.55
C ALA A 133 6.16 -1.21 14.80
N ALA A 134 6.66 -2.38 15.19
CA ALA A 134 7.55 -2.54 16.33
C ALA A 134 8.89 -1.82 16.12
N ILE A 135 9.50 -1.99 14.96
CA ILE A 135 10.74 -1.28 14.58
C ILE A 135 10.51 0.22 14.57
N GLY A 136 9.42 0.69 13.96
CA GLY A 136 9.05 2.10 13.93
C GLY A 136 8.88 2.68 15.33
N ALA A 137 8.18 1.97 16.23
CA ALA A 137 7.98 2.39 17.61
C ALA A 137 9.30 2.49 18.41
N LEU A 138 10.24 1.59 18.16
CA LEU A 138 11.57 1.65 18.78
C LEU A 138 12.40 2.83 18.25
N LEU A 139 12.35 3.07 16.95
CA LEU A 139 13.08 4.17 16.30
C LEU A 139 12.57 5.54 16.70
N VAL A 140 11.26 5.71 16.92
CA VAL A 140 10.64 6.96 17.37
C VAL A 140 11.21 7.40 18.73
N ARG A 141 11.62 6.46 19.59
CA ARG A 141 12.28 6.81 20.87
C ARG A 141 13.58 7.59 20.70
N ARG A 142 14.24 7.47 19.53
CA ARG A 142 15.46 8.19 19.17
C ARG A 142 15.22 9.44 18.34
N GLY A 143 13.97 9.73 18.01
CA GLY A 143 13.54 10.88 17.23
C GLY A 143 12.69 10.50 16.03
N LEU A 144 11.90 11.45 15.51
CA LEU A 144 11.00 11.25 14.38
C LEU A 144 11.71 11.08 13.03
N ALA A 145 12.92 11.61 12.88
CA ALA A 145 13.68 11.56 11.63
C ALA A 145 14.08 10.11 11.25
N LEU A 146 14.51 9.31 12.23
CA LEU A 146 15.00 7.93 11.98
C LEU A 146 13.97 7.02 11.33
N PRO A 147 12.74 6.86 11.85
CA PRO A 147 11.74 6.00 11.21
C PRO A 147 11.36 6.50 9.81
N LEU A 148 11.38 7.81 9.56
CA LEU A 148 11.10 8.38 8.25
C LEU A 148 12.19 8.02 7.23
N ILE A 149 13.47 8.12 7.64
CA ILE A 149 14.61 7.74 6.77
C ILE A 149 14.58 6.23 6.47
N VAL A 150 14.32 5.40 7.47
CA VAL A 150 14.17 3.94 7.28
C VAL A 150 12.99 3.66 6.33
N GLY A 151 11.90 4.42 6.44
CA GLY A 151 10.78 4.36 5.51
C GLY A 151 11.18 4.69 4.07
N VAL A 152 11.98 5.74 3.86
CA VAL A 152 12.52 6.10 2.53
C VAL A 152 13.32 4.93 1.92
N VAL A 153 14.25 4.37 2.69
CA VAL A 153 15.06 3.23 2.22
C VAL A 153 14.16 2.03 1.87
N GLY A 154 13.20 1.71 2.74
CA GLY A 154 12.26 0.62 2.52
C GLY A 154 11.42 0.80 1.25
N VAL A 155 10.92 2.01 1.00
CA VAL A 155 10.15 2.35 -0.21
C VAL A 155 10.99 2.17 -1.46
N LEU A 156 12.22 2.70 -1.48
CA LEU A 156 13.11 2.61 -2.63
C LEU A 156 13.50 1.17 -2.92
N VAL A 157 13.93 0.42 -1.90
CA VAL A 157 14.31 -1.00 -2.04
C VAL A 157 13.12 -1.83 -2.55
N ALA A 158 11.95 -1.69 -1.93
CA ALA A 158 10.75 -2.41 -2.35
C ALA A 158 10.34 -2.08 -3.79
N THR A 159 10.46 -0.80 -4.18
CA THR A 159 10.10 -0.38 -5.54
C THR A 159 11.06 -0.93 -6.58
N VAL A 160 12.37 -0.89 -6.32
CA VAL A 160 13.37 -1.46 -7.23
C VAL A 160 13.17 -2.97 -7.36
N ALA A 161 13.01 -3.68 -6.24
CA ALA A 161 12.79 -5.12 -6.25
C ALA A 161 11.50 -5.52 -7.01
N TYR A 162 10.44 -4.70 -6.90
CA TYR A 162 9.17 -4.97 -7.57
C TYR A 162 9.14 -4.52 -9.04
N ALA A 163 9.89 -3.48 -9.39
CA ALA A 163 9.93 -2.94 -10.75
C ALA A 163 10.48 -3.94 -11.78
N ASP A 164 11.36 -4.83 -11.34
CA ASP A 164 12.04 -5.82 -12.18
C ASP A 164 11.33 -7.20 -12.21
N VAL A 165 10.23 -7.36 -11.43
CA VAL A 165 9.45 -8.61 -11.45
C VAL A 165 8.60 -8.68 -12.72
N PRO A 166 8.79 -9.73 -13.58
CA PRO A 166 7.93 -9.96 -14.74
C PRO A 166 6.50 -10.21 -14.28
N MET A 167 5.54 -9.53 -14.89
CA MET A 167 4.12 -9.89 -14.67
C MET A 167 3.83 -11.18 -15.42
N SER A 168 3.38 -12.21 -14.71
CA SER A 168 2.76 -13.35 -15.36
C SER A 168 1.56 -12.86 -16.17
N PRO A 169 1.42 -13.29 -17.45
CA PRO A 169 0.23 -12.98 -18.23
C PRO A 169 -1.02 -13.43 -17.47
N PRO A 170 -2.14 -12.71 -17.58
CA PRO A 170 -3.40 -13.19 -17.02
C PRO A 170 -3.65 -14.59 -17.60
N ALA A 171 -4.03 -15.52 -16.72
CA ALA A 171 -4.41 -16.86 -17.16
C ALA A 171 -5.44 -16.73 -18.29
N PRO A 172 -5.30 -17.49 -19.40
CA PRO A 172 -6.30 -17.46 -20.46
C PRO A 172 -7.65 -17.74 -19.82
N ALA A 173 -8.62 -16.88 -20.13
CA ALA A 173 -9.99 -17.07 -19.67
C ALA A 173 -10.33 -18.53 -20.05
N SER A 174 -10.61 -19.36 -19.04
CA SER A 174 -11.05 -20.73 -19.27
C SER A 174 -12.23 -20.64 -20.23
N GLU A 175 -12.05 -21.09 -21.43
CA GLU A 175 -13.13 -21.22 -22.40
C GLU A 175 -14.26 -21.95 -21.66
N SER A 176 -15.33 -21.22 -21.38
CA SER A 176 -16.57 -21.81 -20.90
C SER A 176 -16.93 -22.89 -21.89
N PRO A 177 -17.09 -24.15 -21.48
CA PRO A 177 -17.43 -25.20 -22.41
C PRO A 177 -18.71 -24.77 -23.14
N ALA A 178 -18.55 -24.42 -24.40
CA ALA A 178 -19.63 -24.05 -25.30
C ALA A 178 -20.71 -25.13 -25.19
N GLY A 179 -21.91 -24.68 -24.88
CA GLY A 179 -23.06 -25.47 -24.54
C GLY A 179 -23.15 -26.78 -25.29
N SER A 180 -23.17 -27.88 -24.53
CA SER A 180 -23.63 -29.18 -25.00
C SER A 180 -25.04 -29.01 -25.55
N GLY A 181 -25.15 -29.17 -26.88
CA GLY A 181 -26.39 -29.05 -27.63
C GLY A 181 -27.54 -29.80 -26.96
N ARG A 182 -28.56 -29.08 -26.54
CA ARG A 182 -29.88 -29.64 -26.29
C ARG A 182 -30.45 -30.07 -27.66
N THR A 183 -30.37 -31.31 -27.98
CA THR A 183 -31.19 -31.91 -29.01
C THR A 183 -32.67 -31.74 -28.65
N PRO A 184 -33.51 -31.19 -29.55
CA PRO A 184 -34.96 -31.13 -29.31
C PRO A 184 -35.53 -32.54 -29.41
N THR A 185 -36.04 -33.06 -28.30
CA THR A 185 -36.84 -34.29 -28.28
C THR A 185 -38.14 -34.03 -29.03
N LYS A 186 -38.28 -34.65 -30.20
CA LYS A 186 -39.55 -34.75 -30.93
C LYS A 186 -40.51 -35.55 -30.06
N VAL A 187 -41.61 -34.94 -29.62
CA VAL A 187 -42.80 -35.60 -29.10
C VAL A 187 -43.66 -35.93 -30.29
N GLY A 188 -43.86 -37.22 -30.55
CA GLY A 188 -44.87 -37.77 -31.42
C GLY A 188 -46.12 -38.17 -30.61
#